data_c4ffad679c0b664cbf2eff9bccda5fed
#
_entry.id   c4ffad679c0b664cbf2eff9bccda5fed
#
_cell.length_a   1.000
_cell.length_b   1.000
_cell.length_c   1.000
_cell.angle_alpha   90.00
_cell.angle_beta   90.00
_cell.angle_gamma   90.00
#
_symmetry.space_group_name_H-M   'P 1'
#
loop_
_entity.id
_entity.type
_entity.pdbx_description
1 polymer ?
#
loop_
_entity_poly.entity_id
_entity_poly.type
_entity_poly.pdbx_seq_one_letter_code
_entity_poly.pdbx_strand_id
1 'polypeptide(L)'
;MDAQQIIIKHQGSPLFIRGVLLFIGLLCFLIPLVGLVVYVVINGTFHFGLIINFLLFWALGHYIVRVAIWNSYGREILTLKADRIEYYADYKYFRDSEQILMEANNGLGIDILMDEADGGRLFIYGNEGSIETVLKQSSTILKQIQEDIFEYYQA
;
A
#
# COMPACT_ATOMS: atom_id res chain seq x y z
N MET A 1 -6.49 -16.15 23.60
CA MET A 1 -5.50 -16.24 22.52
C MET A 1 -4.77 -14.93 22.39
N ASP A 2 -3.45 -14.94 22.34
CA ASP A 2 -2.66 -13.75 22.09
C ASP A 2 -2.77 -13.40 20.60
N ALA A 3 -2.75 -12.10 20.27
CA ALA A 3 -2.81 -11.66 18.88
C ALA A 3 -1.56 -12.10 18.10
N GLN A 4 -1.74 -12.79 16.98
CA GLN A 4 -0.66 -13.18 16.08
C GLN A 4 -0.56 -12.22 14.91
N GLN A 5 0.66 -11.83 14.52
CA GLN A 5 0.89 -10.96 13.37
C GLN A 5 1.62 -11.70 12.26
N ILE A 6 1.06 -11.64 11.06
CA ILE A 6 1.66 -12.13 9.82
C ILE A 6 2.07 -10.92 8.99
N ILE A 7 3.35 -10.86 8.61
CA ILE A 7 3.92 -9.73 7.85
C ILE A 7 4.28 -10.19 6.45
N ILE A 8 3.58 -9.66 5.46
CA ILE A 8 3.85 -9.88 4.04
C ILE A 8 4.70 -8.72 3.53
N LYS A 9 5.94 -9.00 3.16
CA LYS A 9 6.88 -7.96 2.69
C LYS A 9 6.85 -7.84 1.18
N HIS A 10 6.91 -6.60 0.70
CA HIS A 10 7.14 -6.34 -0.72
C HIS A 10 8.51 -6.86 -1.14
N GLN A 11 8.56 -7.61 -2.26
CA GLN A 11 9.82 -7.91 -2.92
C GLN A 11 10.33 -6.61 -3.55
N GLY A 12 11.23 -5.96 -2.84
CA GLY A 12 11.64 -4.58 -3.13
C GLY A 12 12.06 -4.37 -4.58
N SER A 13 11.51 -3.35 -5.22
CA SER A 13 11.91 -2.90 -6.56
C SER A 13 13.40 -2.55 -6.59
N PRO A 14 14.09 -2.67 -7.76
CA PRO A 14 15.47 -2.26 -7.91
C PRO A 14 15.72 -0.83 -7.42
N LEU A 15 16.87 -0.59 -6.78
CA LEU A 15 17.26 0.72 -6.23
C LEU A 15 17.15 1.85 -7.27
N PHE A 16 17.48 1.54 -8.53
CA PHE A 16 17.37 2.50 -9.62
C PHE A 16 15.93 3.00 -9.82
N ILE A 17 14.95 2.09 -9.85
CA ILE A 17 13.52 2.45 -10.03
C ILE A 17 13.04 3.34 -8.88
N ARG A 18 13.41 3.00 -7.64
CA ARG A 18 13.07 3.80 -6.46
C ARG A 18 13.66 5.21 -6.52
N GLY A 19 14.95 5.30 -6.91
CA GLY A 19 15.63 6.57 -7.09
C GLY A 19 14.99 7.46 -8.14
N VAL A 20 14.63 6.87 -9.29
CA VAL A 20 13.95 7.58 -10.39
C VAL A 20 12.57 8.08 -9.93
N LEU A 21 11.77 7.25 -9.27
CA LEU A 21 10.46 7.68 -8.76
C LEU A 21 10.56 8.82 -7.75
N LEU A 22 11.50 8.74 -6.79
CA LEU A 22 11.73 9.82 -5.82
C LEU A 22 12.19 11.10 -6.51
N PHE A 23 13.08 11.00 -7.49
CA PHE A 23 13.57 12.14 -8.24
C PHE A 23 12.45 12.83 -9.04
N ILE A 24 11.62 12.05 -9.75
CA ILE A 24 10.47 12.58 -10.49
C ILE A 24 9.46 13.23 -9.52
N GLY A 25 9.16 12.57 -8.40
CA GLY A 25 8.29 13.13 -7.37
C GLY A 25 8.80 14.47 -6.84
N LEU A 26 10.11 14.59 -6.57
CA LEU A 26 10.72 15.83 -6.14
C LEU A 26 10.65 16.94 -7.21
N LEU A 27 10.87 16.59 -8.49
CA LEU A 27 10.71 17.52 -9.60
C LEU A 27 9.29 18.07 -9.72
N CYS A 28 8.27 17.24 -9.48
CA CYS A 28 6.87 17.67 -9.45
C CYS A 28 6.59 18.73 -8.38
N PHE A 29 7.34 18.78 -7.30
CA PHE A 29 7.24 19.84 -6.30
C PHE A 29 8.06 21.08 -6.67
N LEU A 30 9.30 20.88 -7.12
CA LEU A 30 10.26 21.97 -7.33
C LEU A 30 9.95 22.80 -8.60
N ILE A 31 9.63 22.15 -9.72
CA ILE A 31 9.40 22.85 -10.99
C ILE A 31 8.24 23.84 -10.90
N PRO A 32 7.03 23.49 -10.42
CA PRO A 32 5.93 24.45 -10.33
C PRO A 32 6.20 25.53 -9.27
N LEU A 33 6.94 25.22 -8.20
CA LEU A 33 7.31 26.20 -7.18
C LEU A 33 8.24 27.26 -7.76
N VAL A 34 9.30 26.83 -8.45
CA VAL A 34 10.24 27.76 -9.12
C VAL A 34 9.53 28.55 -10.20
N GLY A 35 8.70 27.90 -11.03
CA GLY A 35 7.91 28.58 -12.05
C GLY A 35 6.97 29.63 -11.48
N LEU A 36 6.31 29.36 -10.38
CA LEU A 36 5.44 30.31 -9.67
C LEU A 36 6.23 31.54 -9.20
N VAL A 37 7.37 31.31 -8.52
CA VAL A 37 8.23 32.40 -8.01
C VAL A 37 8.75 33.26 -9.16
N VAL A 38 9.29 32.65 -10.20
CA VAL A 38 9.83 33.35 -11.38
C VAL A 38 8.75 34.16 -12.06
N TYR A 39 7.57 33.59 -12.26
CA TYR A 39 6.45 34.27 -12.90
C TYR A 39 6.03 35.53 -12.11
N VAL A 40 5.86 35.41 -10.79
CA VAL A 40 5.45 36.53 -9.92
C VAL A 40 6.51 37.63 -9.90
N VAL A 41 7.80 37.25 -9.85
CA VAL A 41 8.91 38.23 -9.87
C VAL A 41 8.99 39.01 -11.17
N ILE A 42 8.76 38.34 -12.32
CA ILE A 42 8.86 38.99 -13.64
C ILE A 42 7.63 39.85 -13.95
N ASN A 43 6.44 39.33 -13.67
CA ASN A 43 5.19 39.97 -14.13
C ASN A 43 4.51 40.84 -13.05
N GLY A 44 4.93 40.76 -11.79
CA GLY A 44 4.36 41.50 -10.68
C GLY A 44 2.87 41.18 -10.38
N THR A 45 2.32 40.16 -11.05
CA THR A 45 0.90 39.77 -10.97
C THR A 45 0.75 38.30 -10.66
N PHE A 46 -0.34 37.95 -10.01
CA PHE A 46 -0.65 36.60 -9.63
C PHE A 46 -1.89 36.11 -10.38
N HIS A 47 -1.76 35.04 -11.16
CA HIS A 47 -2.88 34.45 -11.88
C HIS A 47 -3.41 33.19 -11.20
N PHE A 48 -4.74 33.07 -11.10
CA PHE A 48 -5.39 31.92 -10.50
C PHE A 48 -5.01 30.57 -11.16
N GLY A 49 -4.76 30.56 -12.47
CA GLY A 49 -4.29 29.39 -13.19
C GLY A 49 -2.96 28.81 -12.68
N LEU A 50 -2.08 29.65 -12.10
CA LEU A 50 -0.83 29.20 -11.50
C LEU A 50 -1.07 28.38 -10.24
N ILE A 51 -2.08 28.75 -9.44
CA ILE A 51 -2.46 27.96 -8.25
C ILE A 51 -2.95 26.58 -8.66
N ILE A 52 -3.83 26.51 -9.66
CA ILE A 52 -4.37 25.25 -10.15
C ILE A 52 -3.23 24.34 -10.64
N ASN A 53 -2.33 24.91 -11.45
CA ASN A 53 -1.16 24.16 -11.94
C ASN A 53 -0.29 23.65 -10.78
N PHE A 54 0.03 24.53 -9.82
CA PHE A 54 0.81 24.16 -8.63
C PHE A 54 0.14 23.01 -7.86
N LEU A 55 -1.17 23.08 -7.60
CA LEU A 55 -1.91 22.05 -6.88
C LEU A 55 -1.94 20.71 -7.63
N LEU A 56 -2.10 20.74 -8.96
CA LEU A 56 -2.08 19.53 -9.78
C LEU A 56 -0.72 18.82 -9.73
N PHE A 57 0.38 19.58 -9.90
CA PHE A 57 1.73 19.01 -9.80
C PHE A 57 2.06 18.51 -8.38
N TRP A 58 1.57 19.20 -7.36
CA TRP A 58 1.73 18.78 -5.98
C TRP A 58 0.99 17.47 -5.68
N ALA A 59 -0.24 17.33 -6.16
CA ALA A 59 -1.00 16.10 -6.03
C ALA A 59 -0.31 14.93 -6.74
N LEU A 60 0.18 15.18 -7.98
CA LEU A 60 0.95 14.19 -8.74
C LEU A 60 2.25 13.82 -8.04
N GLY A 61 3.01 14.79 -7.55
CA GLY A 61 4.25 14.56 -6.81
C GLY A 61 4.01 13.75 -5.55
N HIS A 62 2.96 14.08 -4.79
CA HIS A 62 2.55 13.32 -3.60
C HIS A 62 2.25 11.86 -3.95
N TYR A 63 1.49 11.61 -5.01
CA TYR A 63 1.17 10.27 -5.47
C TYR A 63 2.44 9.48 -5.85
N ILE A 64 3.35 10.08 -6.63
CA ILE A 64 4.60 9.43 -7.06
C ILE A 64 5.50 9.11 -5.86
N VAL A 65 5.65 10.04 -4.90
CA VAL A 65 6.43 9.81 -3.68
C VAL A 65 5.81 8.69 -2.85
N ARG A 66 4.48 8.65 -2.72
CA ARG A 66 3.77 7.57 -2.03
C ARG A 66 4.08 6.20 -2.67
N VAL A 67 4.03 6.10 -4.02
CA VAL A 67 4.39 4.88 -4.75
C VAL A 67 5.86 4.51 -4.53
N ALA A 68 6.77 5.48 -4.53
CA ALA A 68 8.18 5.25 -4.27
C ALA A 68 8.44 4.72 -2.85
N ILE A 69 7.75 5.25 -1.84
CA ILE A 69 7.83 4.79 -0.45
C ILE A 69 7.28 3.36 -0.33
N TRP A 70 6.13 3.07 -0.97
CA TRP A 70 5.56 1.71 -1.02
C TRP A 70 6.54 0.70 -1.62
N ASN A 71 7.11 1.01 -2.77
CA ASN A 71 8.10 0.16 -3.44
C ASN A 71 9.41 -0.02 -2.64
N SER A 72 9.67 0.86 -1.67
CA SER A 72 10.88 0.80 -0.85
C SER A 72 10.68 0.09 0.49
N TYR A 73 9.55 0.33 1.12
CA TYR A 73 9.32 -0.06 2.52
C TYR A 73 7.95 -0.72 2.73
N GLY A 74 7.13 -0.79 1.69
CA GLY A 74 5.76 -1.33 1.79
C GLY A 74 5.74 -2.75 2.32
N ARG A 75 4.84 -2.99 3.25
CA ARG A 75 4.53 -4.30 3.80
C ARG A 75 3.05 -4.33 4.19
N GLU A 76 2.47 -5.49 4.10
CA GLU A 76 1.12 -5.74 4.57
C GLU A 76 1.18 -6.48 5.90
N ILE A 77 0.33 -6.10 6.80
CA ILE A 77 0.26 -6.68 8.14
C ILE A 77 -1.16 -7.20 8.35
N LEU A 78 -1.25 -8.51 8.57
CA LEU A 78 -2.45 -9.19 9.02
C LEU A 78 -2.30 -9.47 10.51
N THR A 79 -3.22 -8.96 11.32
CA THR A 79 -3.27 -9.23 12.75
C THR A 79 -4.47 -10.14 13.04
N LEU A 80 -4.19 -11.38 13.41
CA LEU A 80 -5.18 -12.36 13.79
C LEU A 80 -5.55 -12.13 15.26
N LYS A 81 -6.83 -11.97 15.53
CA LYS A 81 -7.40 -11.88 16.87
C LYS A 81 -8.50 -12.93 17.03
N ALA A 82 -8.89 -13.24 18.25
CA ALA A 82 -9.87 -14.28 18.51
C ALA A 82 -11.21 -14.09 17.78
N ASP A 83 -11.62 -12.86 17.55
CA ASP A 83 -12.91 -12.48 16.97
C ASP A 83 -12.82 -11.84 15.59
N ARG A 84 -11.64 -11.42 15.14
CA ARG A 84 -11.47 -10.65 13.90
C ARG A 84 -10.09 -10.73 13.31
N ILE A 85 -10.00 -10.42 12.02
CA ILE A 85 -8.74 -10.19 11.29
C ILE A 85 -8.65 -8.71 10.96
N GLU A 86 -7.56 -8.08 11.37
CA GLU A 86 -7.24 -6.70 11.01
C GLU A 86 -6.13 -6.70 9.95
N TYR A 87 -6.37 -5.98 8.87
CA TYR A 87 -5.42 -5.81 7.77
C TYR A 87 -5.10 -4.33 7.58
N TYR A 88 -3.83 -4.03 7.35
CA TYR A 88 -3.41 -2.71 6.92
C TYR A 88 -2.11 -2.75 6.11
N ALA A 89 -1.98 -1.78 5.19
CA ALA A 89 -0.76 -1.52 4.45
C ALA A 89 0.14 -0.56 5.26
N ASP A 90 1.35 -0.99 5.59
CA ASP A 90 2.33 -0.22 6.34
C ASP A 90 3.42 0.30 5.40
N TYR A 91 3.52 1.63 5.29
CA TYR A 91 4.51 2.35 4.49
C TYR A 91 5.74 2.77 5.31
N LYS A 92 5.90 2.28 6.54
CA LYS A 92 6.90 2.68 7.53
C LYS A 92 6.62 4.04 8.20
N TYR A 93 6.17 5.04 7.46
CA TYR A 93 5.91 6.39 7.95
C TYR A 93 4.43 6.67 8.20
N PHE A 94 3.57 5.96 7.54
CA PHE A 94 2.11 6.02 7.68
C PHE A 94 1.48 4.68 7.33
N ARG A 95 0.25 4.47 7.77
CA ARG A 95 -0.58 3.29 7.49
C ARG A 95 -1.73 3.68 6.60
N ASP A 96 -2.21 2.72 5.81
CA ASP A 96 -3.30 2.91 4.88
C ASP A 96 -4.07 1.61 4.64
N SER A 97 -5.23 1.71 3.98
CA SER A 97 -6.05 0.57 3.58
C SER A 97 -6.39 -0.34 4.76
N GLU A 98 -6.71 0.26 5.92
CA GLU A 98 -7.15 -0.52 7.08
C GLU A 98 -8.50 -1.19 6.78
N GLN A 99 -8.54 -2.52 6.95
CA GLN A 99 -9.73 -3.35 6.78
C GLN A 99 -9.87 -4.26 8.00
N ILE A 100 -11.09 -4.46 8.44
CA ILE A 100 -11.40 -5.33 9.57
C ILE A 100 -12.44 -6.34 9.10
N LEU A 101 -12.09 -7.63 9.19
CA LEU A 101 -13.01 -8.74 8.98
C LEU A 101 -13.45 -9.24 10.35
N MET A 102 -14.71 -9.00 10.69
CA MET A 102 -15.31 -9.43 11.94
C MET A 102 -15.72 -10.91 11.86
N GLU A 103 -15.96 -11.52 13.04
CA GLU A 103 -16.45 -12.91 13.14
C GLU A 103 -15.58 -13.94 12.38
N ALA A 104 -14.28 -13.80 12.43
CA ALA A 104 -13.35 -14.69 11.75
C ALA A 104 -13.51 -16.18 12.15
N ASN A 105 -14.11 -16.46 13.31
CA ASN A 105 -14.39 -17.83 13.77
C ASN A 105 -15.60 -18.51 13.08
N ASN A 106 -16.44 -17.72 12.38
CA ASN A 106 -17.70 -18.22 11.81
C ASN A 106 -17.66 -18.18 10.28
N GLY A 107 -17.15 -19.25 9.65
CA GLY A 107 -17.22 -19.39 8.20
C GLY A 107 -16.10 -18.64 7.45
N LEU A 108 -14.92 -18.58 8.03
CA LEU A 108 -13.72 -18.05 7.38
C LEU A 108 -13.36 -18.90 6.16
N GLY A 109 -13.33 -18.29 4.99
CA GLY A 109 -12.77 -18.87 3.77
C GLY A 109 -11.49 -18.17 3.38
N ILE A 110 -10.52 -18.91 2.87
CA ILE A 110 -9.23 -18.37 2.43
C ILE A 110 -8.91 -18.98 1.08
N ASP A 111 -8.86 -18.15 0.05
CA ASP A 111 -8.50 -18.55 -1.30
C ASP A 111 -7.17 -17.88 -1.74
N ILE A 112 -6.45 -18.58 -2.59
CA ILE A 112 -5.25 -18.07 -3.23
C ILE A 112 -5.61 -17.74 -4.68
N LEU A 113 -5.64 -16.44 -5.00
CA LEU A 113 -5.85 -15.96 -6.36
C LEU A 113 -4.53 -16.00 -7.10
N MET A 114 -4.33 -17.02 -7.93
CA MET A 114 -3.10 -17.19 -8.72
C MET A 114 -3.17 -16.33 -9.98
N ASP A 115 -2.08 -15.62 -10.27
CA ASP A 115 -1.84 -14.93 -11.53
C ASP A 115 -1.05 -15.83 -12.50
N GLU A 116 -1.11 -15.53 -13.81
CA GLU A 116 -0.41 -16.30 -14.87
C GLU A 116 1.12 -16.35 -14.71
N ALA A 117 1.71 -15.48 -13.92
CA ALA A 117 3.16 -15.32 -13.72
C ALA A 117 3.63 -15.78 -12.34
N ASP A 118 3.39 -17.04 -11.98
CA ASP A 118 3.96 -17.74 -10.78
C ASP A 118 3.87 -16.98 -9.44
N GLY A 119 2.90 -16.12 -9.30
CA GLY A 119 2.58 -15.39 -8.08
C GLY A 119 1.08 -15.27 -7.87
N GLY A 120 0.68 -15.07 -6.63
CA GLY A 120 -0.73 -14.91 -6.29
C GLY A 120 -0.95 -13.90 -5.16
N ARG A 121 -2.20 -13.69 -4.83
CA ARG A 121 -2.64 -12.87 -3.70
C ARG A 121 -3.53 -13.72 -2.80
N LEU A 122 -3.56 -13.36 -1.52
CA LEU A 122 -4.43 -13.99 -0.55
C LEU A 122 -5.77 -13.26 -0.54
N PHE A 123 -6.84 -14.01 -0.62
CA PHE A 123 -8.20 -13.53 -0.49
C PHE A 123 -8.85 -14.21 0.70
N ILE A 124 -9.15 -13.43 1.74
CA ILE A 124 -9.76 -13.89 2.99
C ILE A 124 -11.18 -13.35 3.00
N TYR A 125 -12.17 -14.21 3.17
CA TYR A 125 -13.56 -13.80 3.19
C TYR A 125 -14.31 -14.44 4.37
N GLY A 126 -15.31 -13.73 4.85
CA GLY A 126 -16.21 -14.16 5.91
C GLY A 126 -17.62 -13.68 5.61
N ASN A 127 -18.52 -13.87 6.56
CA ASN A 127 -19.94 -13.51 6.39
C ASN A 127 -20.16 -12.00 6.19
N GLU A 128 -19.30 -11.14 6.73
CA GLU A 128 -19.49 -9.68 6.74
C GLU A 128 -18.54 -8.91 5.83
N GLY A 129 -17.64 -9.59 5.12
CA GLY A 129 -16.71 -8.89 4.25
C GLY A 129 -15.58 -9.76 3.72
N SER A 130 -14.62 -9.10 3.06
CA SER A 130 -13.43 -9.76 2.53
C SER A 130 -12.20 -8.85 2.62
N ILE A 131 -11.05 -9.46 2.75
CA ILE A 131 -9.73 -8.82 2.71
C ILE A 131 -8.97 -9.42 1.53
N GLU A 132 -8.48 -8.59 0.62
CA GLU A 132 -7.58 -9.00 -0.45
C GLU A 132 -6.21 -8.37 -0.24
N THR A 133 -5.15 -9.19 -0.22
CA THR A 133 -3.78 -8.68 -0.17
C THR A 133 -3.39 -8.09 -1.52
N VAL A 134 -2.64 -7.00 -1.51
CA VAL A 134 -2.16 -6.32 -2.72
C VAL A 134 -0.83 -6.91 -3.19
N LEU A 135 0.00 -7.35 -2.23
CA LEU A 135 1.33 -7.88 -2.53
C LEU A 135 1.25 -9.31 -3.07
N LYS A 136 1.82 -9.49 -4.26
CA LYS A 136 1.97 -10.82 -4.85
C LYS A 136 3.09 -11.59 -4.16
N GLN A 137 2.81 -12.84 -3.84
CA GLN A 137 3.77 -13.76 -3.23
C GLN A 137 3.77 -15.09 -3.99
N SER A 138 4.83 -15.87 -3.82
CA SER A 138 4.88 -17.23 -4.38
C SER A 138 3.79 -18.11 -3.76
N SER A 139 3.33 -19.10 -4.52
CA SER A 139 2.30 -20.05 -4.06
C SER A 139 2.68 -20.77 -2.76
N THR A 140 3.98 -21.04 -2.56
CA THR A 140 4.49 -21.69 -1.34
C THR A 140 4.30 -20.80 -0.11
N ILE A 141 4.63 -19.50 -0.22
CA ILE A 141 4.46 -18.55 0.89
C ILE A 141 2.97 -18.36 1.20
N LEU A 142 2.13 -18.24 0.16
CA LEU A 142 0.69 -18.07 0.36
C LEU A 142 0.04 -19.26 1.03
N LYS A 143 0.43 -20.48 0.67
CA LYS A 143 -0.03 -21.71 1.34
C LYS A 143 0.39 -21.75 2.80
N GLN A 144 1.63 -21.36 3.10
CA GLN A 144 2.10 -21.28 4.49
C GLN A 144 1.28 -20.29 5.30
N ILE A 145 1.03 -19.09 4.75
CA ILE A 145 0.18 -18.08 5.41
C ILE A 145 -1.24 -18.60 5.61
N GLN A 146 -1.79 -19.30 4.63
CA GLN A 146 -3.11 -19.93 4.73
C GLN A 146 -3.16 -20.95 5.86
N GLU A 147 -2.15 -21.83 5.96
CA GLU A 147 -2.01 -22.82 7.03
C GLU A 147 -1.89 -22.13 8.40
N ASP A 148 -1.04 -21.10 8.53
CA ASP A 148 -0.84 -20.34 9.77
C ASP A 148 -2.15 -19.71 10.27
N ILE A 149 -2.99 -19.18 9.35
CA ILE A 149 -4.29 -18.61 9.69
C ILE A 149 -5.27 -19.70 10.14
N PHE A 150 -5.33 -20.84 9.43
CA PHE A 150 -6.21 -21.95 9.83
C PHE A 150 -5.79 -22.53 11.17
N GLU A 151 -4.50 -22.72 11.42
CA GLU A 151 -3.99 -23.23 12.70
C GLU A 151 -4.40 -22.30 13.86
N TYR A 152 -4.29 -20.98 13.65
CA TYR A 152 -4.68 -19.99 14.67
C TYR A 152 -6.16 -20.09 15.08
N TYR A 153 -7.08 -20.34 14.11
CA TYR A 153 -8.52 -20.41 14.39
C TYR A 153 -9.05 -21.82 14.72
N GLN A 154 -8.23 -22.85 14.56
CA GLN A 154 -8.58 -24.23 14.95
C GLN A 154 -8.04 -24.64 16.33
N ALA A 155 -7.09 -23.90 16.87
CA ALA A 155 -6.51 -24.13 18.21
C ALA A 155 -7.40 -23.56 19.32
#